data_8540f9724563657842bd14a051be721e
#
_entry.id   8540f9724563657842bd14a051be721e
#
_cell.length_a   1.000
_cell.length_b   1.000
_cell.length_c   1.000
_cell.angle_alpha   90.00
_cell.angle_beta   90.00
_cell.angle_gamma   90.00
#
_symmetry.space_group_name_H-M   'P 1'
#
loop_
_entity.id
_entity.type
_entity.pdbx_description
1 polymer ?
#
loop_
_entity_poly.entity_id
_entity_poly.type
_entity_poly.pdbx_seq_one_letter_code
_entity_poly.pdbx_strand_id
1 'polypeptide(L)'
;DDVQVFLVANQQIEQQFRLGDNFEFQQRIIPHRLLLVPLAFNAQRHYSLYVRVASTSGLQVPLTLWEVHEFQGYDQTRQFELGIFYGSLLIMMAYNFFIWLSVRERSYLFYVIFVMSFGLLLASIDGFTFQYLWPTQVWWNNRAIVIILALTLFLSMAFSKNFLHTAHYNPRLNKVLTVYMSLMAVVVAAGFYFPYRYMIVITLILSTGTAFLVITTGICNWRAGNRAARFFVYSWILLAAMVILYDLSQLSII
;
A
#
# COMPACT_ATOMS: atom_id res chain seq x y z
N ASP A 1 4.97 7.11 13.78
CA ASP A 1 3.89 7.33 14.75
C ASP A 1 4.38 6.99 16.16
N ASP A 2 4.00 7.80 17.16
CA ASP A 2 4.19 7.54 18.60
C ASP A 2 2.80 7.54 19.25
N VAL A 3 2.38 6.40 19.72
CA VAL A 3 1.06 6.19 20.34
C VAL A 3 1.24 5.88 21.80
N GLN A 4 0.61 6.67 22.66
CA GLN A 4 0.60 6.46 24.11
C GLN A 4 -0.84 6.21 24.56
N VAL A 5 -1.04 5.13 25.27
CA VAL A 5 -2.35 4.71 25.79
C VAL A 5 -2.31 4.68 27.30
N PHE A 6 -3.25 5.37 27.92
CA PHE A 6 -3.38 5.45 29.37
C PHE A 6 -4.75 4.95 29.80
N LEU A 7 -4.77 3.96 30.67
CA LEU A 7 -5.98 3.51 31.35
C LEU A 7 -6.03 4.13 32.75
N VAL A 8 -7.06 4.92 33.00
CA VAL A 8 -7.22 5.70 34.23
C VAL A 8 -8.46 5.21 34.99
N ALA A 9 -8.29 4.91 36.26
CA ALA A 9 -9.39 4.67 37.19
C ALA A 9 -9.20 5.50 38.46
N ASN A 10 -10.27 6.05 39.02
CA ASN A 10 -10.24 6.88 40.23
C ASN A 10 -9.21 8.03 40.17
N GLN A 11 -9.05 8.68 38.98
CA GLN A 11 -8.07 9.74 38.73
C GLN A 11 -6.61 9.31 38.82
N GLN A 12 -6.32 8.03 38.83
CA GLN A 12 -4.96 7.47 38.84
C GLN A 12 -4.74 6.64 37.57
N ILE A 13 -3.51 6.71 37.03
CA ILE A 13 -3.11 5.90 35.89
C ILE A 13 -2.83 4.49 36.40
N GLU A 14 -3.65 3.52 36.01
CA GLU A 14 -3.44 2.10 36.35
C GLU A 14 -2.54 1.39 35.34
N GLN A 15 -2.68 1.72 34.06
CA GLN A 15 -1.88 1.11 33.00
C GLN A 15 -1.44 2.18 32.01
N GLN A 16 -0.19 2.07 31.57
CA GLN A 16 0.38 2.94 30.54
C GLN A 16 1.13 2.10 29.51
N PHE A 17 0.87 2.36 28.23
CA PHE A 17 1.51 1.70 27.12
C PHE A 17 2.06 2.71 26.13
N ARG A 18 3.20 2.41 25.53
CA ARG A 18 3.77 3.20 24.44
C ARG A 18 4.13 2.29 23.29
N LEU A 19 3.65 2.62 22.10
CA LEU A 19 3.80 1.84 20.88
C LEU A 19 3.83 2.77 19.66
N GLY A 20 4.13 2.20 18.50
CA GLY A 20 4.17 2.95 17.24
C GLY A 20 5.31 2.47 16.34
N ASP A 21 5.37 3.05 15.14
CA ASP A 21 6.34 2.67 14.12
C ASP A 21 7.70 3.36 14.30
N ASN A 22 7.84 4.20 15.32
CA ASN A 22 9.12 4.80 15.74
C ASN A 22 9.94 3.86 16.63
N PHE A 23 9.40 2.69 16.98
CA PHE A 23 10.05 1.65 17.76
C PHE A 23 10.22 0.39 16.91
N GLU A 24 11.23 -0.42 17.23
CA GLU A 24 11.41 -1.71 16.57
C GLU A 24 10.21 -2.62 16.77
N PHE A 25 9.90 -3.46 15.79
CA PHE A 25 8.74 -4.35 15.87
C PHE A 25 8.77 -5.26 17.10
N GLN A 26 9.97 -5.71 17.50
CA GLN A 26 10.17 -6.58 18.67
C GLN A 26 9.82 -5.91 20.00
N GLN A 27 9.76 -4.59 20.07
CA GLN A 27 9.36 -3.83 21.26
C GLN A 27 7.85 -3.74 21.45
N ARG A 28 7.06 -4.26 20.50
CA ARG A 28 5.61 -4.34 20.63
C ARG A 28 5.23 -5.31 21.74
N ILE A 29 4.29 -4.91 22.58
CA ILE A 29 3.79 -5.73 23.71
C ILE A 29 3.17 -7.03 23.19
N ILE A 30 2.39 -6.93 22.12
CA ILE A 30 1.85 -8.07 21.37
C ILE A 30 2.50 -8.02 19.97
N PRO A 31 3.27 -9.06 19.57
CA PRO A 31 3.96 -9.09 18.29
C PRO A 31 2.97 -9.35 17.14
N HIS A 32 2.22 -8.31 16.78
CA HIS A 32 1.18 -8.34 15.76
C HIS A 32 1.35 -7.19 14.75
N ARG A 33 0.92 -7.39 13.49
CA ARG A 33 0.97 -6.37 12.43
C ARG A 33 0.18 -5.11 12.79
N LEU A 34 -0.96 -5.26 13.49
CA LEU A 34 -1.71 -4.14 14.05
C LEU A 34 -1.13 -3.74 15.41
N LEU A 35 -1.34 -2.48 15.80
CA LEU A 35 -0.98 -1.99 17.13
C LEU A 35 -2.02 -2.48 18.15
N LEU A 36 -1.68 -3.49 18.93
CA LEU A 36 -2.54 -4.08 19.95
C LEU A 36 -2.06 -3.74 21.34
N VAL A 37 -3.01 -3.41 22.21
CA VAL A 37 -2.77 -3.08 23.62
C VAL A 37 -3.63 -4.01 24.49
N PRO A 38 -3.02 -4.82 25.38
CA PRO A 38 -3.77 -5.64 26.32
C PRO A 38 -4.30 -4.77 27.46
N LEU A 39 -5.61 -4.61 27.56
CA LEU A 39 -6.25 -3.86 28.63
C LEU A 39 -6.86 -4.83 29.64
N ALA A 40 -6.56 -4.65 30.92
CA ALA A 40 -7.15 -5.42 32.00
C ALA A 40 -8.18 -4.54 32.73
N PHE A 41 -9.42 -4.99 32.80
CA PHE A 41 -10.53 -4.29 33.45
C PHE A 41 -11.06 -5.07 34.66
N ASN A 42 -11.38 -4.36 35.72
CA ASN A 42 -12.13 -4.89 36.87
C ASN A 42 -13.60 -4.52 36.73
N ALA A 43 -14.52 -5.49 36.77
CA ALA A 43 -15.94 -5.31 36.50
C ALA A 43 -16.67 -4.29 37.44
N GLN A 44 -16.06 -3.89 38.53
CA GLN A 44 -16.67 -2.99 39.54
C GLN A 44 -16.12 -1.55 39.49
N ARG A 45 -15.35 -1.18 38.42
CA ARG A 45 -14.71 0.13 38.36
C ARG A 45 -15.05 0.83 37.04
N HIS A 46 -15.12 2.15 37.11
CA HIS A 46 -15.19 2.99 35.93
C HIS A 46 -13.79 3.33 35.44
N TYR A 47 -13.56 3.11 34.16
CA TYR A 47 -12.30 3.40 33.48
C TYR A 47 -12.46 4.48 32.42
N SER A 48 -11.44 5.32 32.32
CA SER A 48 -11.29 6.27 31.21
C SER A 48 -10.06 5.92 30.41
N LEU A 49 -10.22 5.78 29.11
CA LEU A 49 -9.13 5.50 28.20
C LEU A 49 -8.68 6.80 27.51
N TYR A 50 -7.44 7.19 27.70
CA TYR A 50 -6.82 8.32 27.01
C TYR A 50 -5.79 7.80 26.01
N VAL A 51 -5.92 8.25 24.75
CA VAL A 51 -5.01 7.88 23.68
C VAL A 51 -4.38 9.15 23.12
N ARG A 52 -3.05 9.26 23.24
CA ARG A 52 -2.27 10.32 22.62
C ARG A 52 -1.57 9.78 21.41
N VAL A 53 -1.81 10.39 20.24
CA VAL A 53 -1.15 10.02 19.00
C VAL A 53 -0.37 11.21 18.47
N ALA A 54 0.92 10.99 18.19
CA ALA A 54 1.78 11.93 17.50
C ALA A 54 2.21 11.31 16.17
N SER A 55 1.75 11.87 15.05
CA SER A 55 2.04 11.38 13.71
C SER A 55 2.55 12.50 12.81
N THR A 56 3.38 12.15 11.85
CA THR A 56 3.81 13.02 10.74
C THR A 56 2.97 12.85 9.48
N SER A 57 2.03 11.92 9.48
CA SER A 57 1.06 11.62 8.42
C SER A 57 -0.35 12.09 8.77
N GLY A 58 -1.32 11.86 7.87
CA GLY A 58 -2.73 12.12 8.16
C GLY A 58 -3.20 11.33 9.40
N LEU A 59 -3.82 12.02 10.35
CA LEU A 59 -4.24 11.42 11.61
C LEU A 59 -5.63 10.78 11.46
N GLN A 60 -5.65 9.46 11.30
CA GLN A 60 -6.84 8.64 11.44
C GLN A 60 -6.58 7.60 12.53
N VAL A 61 -7.38 7.61 13.59
CA VAL A 61 -7.19 6.73 14.75
C VAL A 61 -8.47 5.90 14.95
N PRO A 62 -8.72 4.90 14.12
CA PRO A 62 -9.81 3.97 14.37
C PRO A 62 -9.47 3.11 15.59
N LEU A 63 -10.26 3.25 16.65
CA LEU A 63 -10.11 2.47 17.88
C LEU A 63 -11.26 1.49 17.97
N THR A 64 -10.94 0.22 18.17
CA THR A 64 -11.92 -0.83 18.42
C THR A 64 -11.53 -1.59 19.67
N LEU A 65 -12.46 -1.74 20.59
CA LEU A 65 -12.30 -2.59 21.78
C LEU A 65 -12.84 -3.98 21.45
N TRP A 66 -11.99 -4.98 21.62
CA TRP A 66 -12.32 -6.37 21.33
C TRP A 66 -12.25 -7.24 22.59
N GLU A 67 -13.13 -8.20 22.68
CA GLU A 67 -12.90 -9.36 23.53
C GLU A 67 -11.79 -10.24 22.88
N VAL A 68 -10.92 -10.81 23.71
CA VAL A 68 -9.73 -11.55 23.21
C VAL A 68 -10.12 -12.68 22.25
N HIS A 69 -11.16 -13.43 22.58
CA HIS A 69 -11.61 -14.56 21.76
C HIS A 69 -12.21 -14.10 20.42
N GLU A 70 -12.99 -13.04 20.44
CA GLU A 70 -13.58 -12.47 19.20
C GLU A 70 -12.52 -11.89 18.28
N PHE A 71 -11.52 -11.19 18.85
CA PHE A 71 -10.40 -10.70 18.05
C PHE A 71 -9.63 -11.83 17.37
N GLN A 72 -9.39 -12.94 18.08
CA GLN A 72 -8.69 -14.10 17.49
C GLN A 72 -9.45 -14.67 16.27
N GLY A 73 -10.77 -14.82 16.38
CA GLY A 73 -11.60 -15.29 15.28
C GLY A 73 -11.60 -14.33 14.09
N TYR A 74 -11.72 -13.03 14.35
CA TYR A 74 -11.62 -11.99 13.34
C TYR A 74 -10.27 -12.00 12.62
N ASP A 75 -9.17 -12.04 13.39
CA ASP A 75 -7.82 -11.99 12.84
C ASP A 75 -7.47 -13.24 12.03
N GLN A 76 -7.90 -14.43 12.45
CA GLN A 76 -7.76 -15.67 11.68
C GLN A 76 -8.46 -15.57 10.32
N THR A 77 -9.71 -15.08 10.29
CA THR A 77 -10.46 -14.88 9.05
C THR A 77 -9.74 -13.89 8.15
N ARG A 78 -9.29 -12.77 8.71
CA ARG A 78 -8.57 -11.74 7.96
C ARG A 78 -7.23 -12.22 7.41
N GLN A 79 -6.49 -13.01 8.17
CA GLN A 79 -5.24 -13.63 7.69
C GLN A 79 -5.48 -14.63 6.57
N PHE A 80 -6.58 -15.39 6.63
CA PHE A 80 -6.98 -16.30 5.55
C PHE A 80 -7.31 -15.54 4.25
N GLU A 81 -8.10 -14.47 4.32
CA GLU A 81 -8.43 -13.62 3.18
C GLU A 81 -7.15 -13.02 2.55
N LEU A 82 -6.27 -12.46 3.37
CA LEU A 82 -4.99 -11.91 2.92
C LEU A 82 -4.09 -12.99 2.32
N GLY A 83 -4.10 -14.21 2.88
CA GLY A 83 -3.37 -15.36 2.35
C GLY A 83 -3.83 -15.75 0.94
N ILE A 84 -5.15 -15.80 0.70
CA ILE A 84 -5.72 -16.02 -0.63
C ILE A 84 -5.31 -14.89 -1.59
N PHE A 85 -5.40 -13.64 -1.15
CA PHE A 85 -5.04 -12.49 -1.97
C PHE A 85 -3.56 -12.50 -2.38
N TYR A 86 -2.64 -12.61 -1.42
CA TYR A 86 -1.20 -12.65 -1.72
C TYR A 86 -0.81 -13.92 -2.47
N GLY A 87 -1.45 -15.06 -2.17
CA GLY A 87 -1.27 -16.29 -2.92
C GLY A 87 -1.67 -16.14 -4.39
N SER A 88 -2.79 -15.48 -4.67
CA SER A 88 -3.22 -15.20 -6.05
C SER A 88 -2.23 -14.29 -6.80
N LEU A 89 -1.70 -13.25 -6.14
CA LEU A 89 -0.65 -12.41 -6.73
C LEU A 89 0.61 -13.21 -7.05
N LEU A 90 1.04 -14.10 -6.16
CA LEU A 90 2.20 -14.97 -6.37
C LEU A 90 1.99 -15.91 -7.57
N ILE A 91 0.81 -16.52 -7.71
CA ILE A 91 0.47 -17.38 -8.85
C ILE A 91 0.50 -16.57 -10.15
N MET A 92 -0.07 -15.36 -10.16
CA MET A 92 -0.04 -14.47 -11.33
C MET A 92 1.38 -14.07 -11.72
N MET A 93 2.23 -13.75 -10.73
CA MET A 93 3.65 -13.46 -10.97
C MET A 93 4.38 -14.68 -11.55
N ALA A 94 4.22 -15.85 -10.94
CA ALA A 94 4.87 -17.08 -11.40
C ALA A 94 4.43 -17.43 -12.83
N TYR A 95 3.14 -17.41 -13.12
CA TYR A 95 2.60 -17.67 -14.45
C TYR A 95 3.20 -16.73 -15.51
N ASN A 96 3.18 -15.42 -15.27
CA ASN A 96 3.72 -14.45 -16.22
C ASN A 96 5.25 -14.52 -16.33
N PHE A 97 5.94 -14.90 -15.25
CA PHE A 97 7.38 -15.15 -15.27
C PHE A 97 7.74 -16.35 -16.18
N PHE A 98 7.00 -17.46 -16.10
CA PHE A 98 7.20 -18.61 -16.98
C PHE A 98 6.89 -18.27 -18.44
N ILE A 99 5.84 -17.46 -18.71
CA ILE A 99 5.58 -16.97 -20.07
C ILE A 99 6.77 -16.13 -20.56
N TRP A 100 7.28 -15.22 -19.72
CA TRP A 100 8.47 -14.44 -20.07
C TRP A 100 9.69 -15.31 -20.39
N LEU A 101 9.94 -16.36 -19.61
CA LEU A 101 11.04 -17.30 -19.89
C LEU A 101 10.89 -17.98 -21.25
N SER A 102 9.66 -18.28 -21.67
CA SER A 102 9.32 -18.96 -22.90
C SER A 102 9.33 -18.03 -24.11
N VAL A 103 8.64 -16.89 -24.02
CA VAL A 103 8.39 -15.95 -25.14
C VAL A 103 9.46 -14.85 -25.21
N ARG A 104 10.13 -14.56 -24.10
CA ARG A 104 11.16 -13.50 -23.96
C ARG A 104 10.67 -12.09 -24.29
N GLU A 105 9.37 -11.86 -24.27
CA GLU A 105 8.79 -10.53 -24.46
C GLU A 105 8.87 -9.70 -23.18
N ARG A 106 9.38 -8.48 -23.29
CA ARG A 106 9.64 -7.57 -22.16
C ARG A 106 8.40 -7.18 -21.38
N SER A 107 7.23 -7.17 -22.01
CA SER A 107 5.96 -6.80 -21.39
C SER A 107 5.63 -7.71 -20.18
N TYR A 108 5.89 -9.02 -20.30
CA TYR A 108 5.66 -9.96 -19.21
C TYR A 108 6.63 -9.73 -18.03
N LEU A 109 7.88 -9.39 -18.31
CA LEU A 109 8.84 -9.08 -17.25
C LEU A 109 8.44 -7.81 -16.49
N PHE A 110 8.06 -6.74 -17.20
CA PHE A 110 7.58 -5.51 -16.56
C PHE A 110 6.31 -5.75 -15.75
N TYR A 111 5.42 -6.62 -16.22
CA TYR A 111 4.24 -7.02 -15.46
C TYR A 111 4.62 -7.70 -14.14
N VAL A 112 5.52 -8.67 -14.16
CA VAL A 112 5.97 -9.39 -12.97
C VAL A 112 6.59 -8.43 -11.95
N ILE A 113 7.50 -7.56 -12.39
CA ILE A 113 8.15 -6.59 -11.50
C ILE A 113 7.14 -5.58 -10.95
N PHE A 114 6.18 -5.14 -11.76
CA PHE A 114 5.09 -4.26 -11.32
C PHE A 114 4.23 -4.93 -10.24
N VAL A 115 3.74 -6.15 -10.49
CA VAL A 115 2.91 -6.88 -9.52
C VAL A 115 3.67 -7.19 -8.24
N MET A 116 4.97 -7.51 -8.33
CA MET A 116 5.84 -7.69 -7.16
C MET A 116 5.94 -6.40 -6.33
N SER A 117 6.19 -5.27 -6.98
CA SER A 117 6.26 -3.97 -6.29
C SER A 117 4.92 -3.58 -5.68
N PHE A 118 3.82 -3.82 -6.39
CA PHE A 118 2.47 -3.57 -5.90
C PHE A 118 2.11 -4.46 -4.70
N GLY A 119 2.42 -5.76 -4.76
CA GLY A 119 2.23 -6.68 -3.63
C GLY A 119 3.06 -6.28 -2.41
N LEU A 120 4.31 -5.82 -2.62
CA LEU A 120 5.17 -5.32 -1.55
C LEU A 120 4.62 -4.01 -0.94
N LEU A 121 4.02 -3.13 -1.76
CA LEU A 121 3.35 -1.93 -1.29
C LEU A 121 2.19 -2.28 -0.36
N LEU A 122 1.30 -3.17 -0.80
CA LEU A 122 0.15 -3.60 0.01
C LEU A 122 0.60 -4.30 1.30
N ALA A 123 1.61 -5.18 1.22
CA ALA A 123 2.20 -5.82 2.40
C ALA A 123 2.82 -4.80 3.38
N SER A 124 3.31 -3.66 2.87
CA SER A 124 3.80 -2.56 3.72
C SER A 124 2.66 -1.81 4.41
N ILE A 125 1.56 -1.59 3.71
CA ILE A 125 0.35 -0.97 4.27
C ILE A 125 -0.31 -1.90 5.31
N ASP A 126 -0.37 -3.21 5.05
CA ASP A 126 -0.90 -4.21 5.97
C ASP A 126 0.02 -4.48 7.18
N GLY A 127 1.24 -3.92 7.21
CA GLY A 127 2.22 -4.09 8.29
C GLY A 127 3.06 -5.36 8.23
N PHE A 128 2.87 -6.23 7.23
CA PHE A 128 3.63 -7.48 7.09
C PHE A 128 5.11 -7.25 6.83
N THR A 129 5.46 -6.23 6.05
CA THR A 129 6.85 -5.97 5.74
C THR A 129 7.65 -5.54 6.98
N PHE A 130 7.05 -4.76 7.86
CA PHE A 130 7.67 -4.40 9.13
C PHE A 130 7.80 -5.60 10.07
N GLN A 131 6.81 -6.49 10.05
CA GLN A 131 6.82 -7.70 10.87
C GLN A 131 7.88 -8.71 10.43
N TYR A 132 8.02 -8.95 9.11
CA TYR A 132 8.79 -10.09 8.58
C TYR A 132 10.05 -9.71 7.80
N LEU A 133 10.08 -8.57 7.08
CA LEU A 133 11.19 -8.23 6.20
C LEU A 133 12.22 -7.31 6.86
N TRP A 134 11.78 -6.32 7.63
CA TRP A 134 12.69 -5.35 8.27
C TRP A 134 12.26 -4.92 9.67
N PRO A 135 12.09 -5.86 10.62
CA PRO A 135 11.54 -5.59 11.97
C PRO A 135 12.37 -4.63 12.82
N THR A 136 13.65 -4.46 12.52
CA THR A 136 14.58 -3.58 13.24
C THR A 136 14.90 -2.28 12.51
N GLN A 137 14.47 -2.16 11.23
CA GLN A 137 14.84 -1.04 10.37
C GLN A 137 13.78 0.07 10.41
N VAL A 138 13.63 0.74 11.54
CA VAL A 138 12.65 1.82 11.77
C VAL A 138 12.79 2.95 10.76
N TRP A 139 14.04 3.40 10.49
CA TRP A 139 14.30 4.45 9.52
C TRP A 139 13.77 4.11 8.12
N TRP A 140 14.01 2.87 7.67
CA TRP A 140 13.53 2.37 6.40
C TRP A 140 11.99 2.23 6.40
N ASN A 141 11.43 1.62 7.44
CA ASN A 141 9.99 1.44 7.56
C ASN A 141 9.21 2.73 7.40
N ASN A 142 9.68 3.82 8.02
CA ASN A 142 9.06 5.14 7.94
C ASN A 142 9.11 5.78 6.55
N ARG A 143 9.91 5.25 5.61
CA ARG A 143 10.05 5.75 4.23
C ARG A 143 9.58 4.75 3.18
N ALA A 144 9.56 3.47 3.53
CA ALA A 144 9.34 2.37 2.60
C ALA A 144 8.05 2.54 1.79
N ILE A 145 6.93 2.90 2.44
CA ILE A 145 5.63 3.05 1.76
C ILE A 145 5.72 4.06 0.62
N VAL A 146 6.33 5.23 0.84
CA VAL A 146 6.41 6.29 -0.18
C VAL A 146 7.34 5.88 -1.32
N ILE A 147 8.50 5.29 -0.98
CA ILE A 147 9.48 4.84 -1.98
C ILE A 147 8.90 3.71 -2.82
N ILE A 148 8.27 2.71 -2.19
CA ILE A 148 7.66 1.58 -2.89
C ILE A 148 6.46 2.03 -3.72
N LEU A 149 5.65 2.99 -3.23
CA LEU A 149 4.54 3.58 -3.99
C LEU A 149 5.07 4.27 -5.25
N ALA A 150 6.07 5.14 -5.13
CA ALA A 150 6.67 5.83 -6.27
C ALA A 150 7.30 4.84 -7.27
N LEU A 151 7.95 3.78 -6.79
CA LEU A 151 8.48 2.69 -7.62
C LEU A 151 7.35 1.93 -8.33
N THR A 152 6.26 1.62 -7.64
CA THR A 152 5.09 0.94 -8.21
C THR A 152 4.45 1.78 -9.33
N LEU A 153 4.33 3.10 -9.12
CA LEU A 153 3.84 4.02 -10.15
C LEU A 153 4.77 4.07 -11.37
N PHE A 154 6.08 4.14 -11.16
CA PHE A 154 7.07 4.04 -12.23
C PHE A 154 6.92 2.75 -13.03
N LEU A 155 6.83 1.61 -12.33
CA LEU A 155 6.72 0.28 -12.96
C LEU A 155 5.39 0.08 -13.67
N SER A 156 4.29 0.63 -13.16
CA SER A 156 2.98 0.60 -13.83
C SER A 156 3.02 1.33 -15.17
N MET A 157 3.72 2.45 -15.24
CA MET A 157 3.94 3.18 -16.51
C MET A 157 4.88 2.43 -17.45
N ALA A 158 5.96 1.85 -16.92
CA ALA A 158 6.88 1.04 -17.71
C ALA A 158 6.17 -0.18 -18.32
N PHE A 159 5.33 -0.85 -17.54
CA PHE A 159 4.46 -1.92 -18.03
C PHE A 159 3.50 -1.42 -19.11
N SER A 160 2.74 -0.36 -18.84
CA SER A 160 1.76 0.21 -19.76
C SER A 160 2.40 0.60 -21.11
N LYS A 161 3.55 1.26 -21.05
CA LYS A 161 4.31 1.68 -22.24
C LYS A 161 4.74 0.50 -23.11
N ASN A 162 5.24 -0.57 -22.49
CA ASN A 162 5.71 -1.77 -23.20
C ASN A 162 4.53 -2.60 -23.71
N PHE A 163 3.54 -2.89 -22.86
CA PHE A 163 2.37 -3.70 -23.19
C PHE A 163 1.54 -3.09 -24.35
N LEU A 164 1.36 -1.78 -24.33
CA LEU A 164 0.61 -1.07 -25.37
C LEU A 164 1.44 -0.75 -26.62
N HIS A 165 2.73 -1.09 -26.65
CA HIS A 165 3.65 -0.72 -27.73
C HIS A 165 3.54 0.77 -28.11
N THR A 166 3.47 1.65 -27.10
CA THR A 166 3.14 3.07 -27.24
C THR A 166 4.10 3.80 -28.19
N ALA A 167 5.35 3.36 -28.25
CA ALA A 167 6.33 3.94 -29.18
C ALA A 167 5.92 3.78 -30.66
N HIS A 168 5.22 2.69 -31.00
CA HIS A 168 4.77 2.39 -32.35
C HIS A 168 3.45 3.12 -32.69
N TYR A 169 2.45 3.01 -31.78
CA TYR A 169 1.12 3.55 -32.06
C TYR A 169 1.00 5.06 -31.79
N ASN A 170 1.74 5.59 -30.79
CA ASN A 170 1.65 7.01 -30.41
C ASN A 170 3.00 7.56 -29.90
N PRO A 171 3.94 7.96 -30.78
CA PRO A 171 5.28 8.43 -30.40
C PRO A 171 5.27 9.66 -29.48
N ARG A 172 4.29 10.55 -29.62
CA ARG A 172 4.17 11.77 -28.79
C ARG A 172 3.87 11.38 -27.33
N LEU A 173 2.88 10.50 -27.16
CA LEU A 173 2.48 10.00 -25.84
C LEU A 173 3.60 9.18 -25.20
N ASN A 174 4.35 8.41 -25.99
CA ASN A 174 5.52 7.69 -25.53
C ASN A 174 6.60 8.62 -24.93
N LYS A 175 6.80 9.82 -25.50
CA LYS A 175 7.71 10.84 -24.94
C LYS A 175 7.19 11.36 -23.60
N VAL A 176 5.89 11.69 -23.52
CA VAL A 176 5.26 12.16 -22.27
C VAL A 176 5.43 11.13 -21.15
N LEU A 177 5.13 9.85 -21.44
CA LEU A 177 5.32 8.77 -20.46
C LEU A 177 6.78 8.66 -20.02
N THR A 178 7.73 8.78 -20.95
CA THR A 178 9.16 8.68 -20.62
C THR A 178 9.60 9.82 -19.69
N VAL A 179 9.17 11.06 -19.97
CA VAL A 179 9.46 12.22 -19.10
C VAL A 179 8.83 12.03 -17.72
N TYR A 180 7.59 11.57 -17.67
CA TYR A 180 6.92 11.33 -16.41
C TYR A 180 7.56 10.19 -15.60
N MET A 181 8.00 9.11 -16.27
CA MET A 181 8.79 8.05 -15.64
C MET A 181 10.11 8.57 -15.06
N SER A 182 10.81 9.46 -15.78
CA SER A 182 12.02 10.09 -15.27
C SER A 182 11.75 10.91 -14.01
N LEU A 183 10.61 11.63 -13.97
CA LEU A 183 10.17 12.34 -12.76
C LEU A 183 9.92 11.37 -11.60
N MET A 184 9.26 10.23 -11.86
CA MET A 184 9.06 9.20 -10.83
C MET A 184 10.37 8.63 -10.30
N ALA A 185 11.36 8.38 -11.17
CA ALA A 185 12.67 7.91 -10.75
C ALA A 185 13.37 8.93 -9.84
N VAL A 186 13.23 10.23 -10.12
CA VAL A 186 13.72 11.31 -9.23
C VAL A 186 12.98 11.27 -7.88
N VAL A 187 11.67 11.06 -7.86
CA VAL A 187 10.87 10.96 -6.64
C VAL A 187 11.28 9.75 -5.80
N VAL A 188 11.54 8.59 -6.43
CA VAL A 188 12.08 7.41 -5.74
C VAL A 188 13.41 7.74 -5.06
N ALA A 189 14.34 8.38 -5.77
CA ALA A 189 15.62 8.78 -5.21
C ALA A 189 15.47 9.83 -4.09
N ALA A 190 14.59 10.81 -4.27
CA ALA A 190 14.30 11.86 -3.30
C ALA A 190 13.70 11.29 -1.99
N GLY A 191 12.93 10.18 -2.07
CA GLY A 191 12.35 9.51 -0.91
C GLY A 191 13.38 9.03 0.14
N PHE A 192 14.63 8.81 -0.26
CA PHE A 192 15.71 8.45 0.66
C PHE A 192 16.22 9.64 1.48
N TYR A 193 16.10 10.86 0.96
CA TYR A 193 16.71 12.06 1.55
C TYR A 193 15.71 12.97 2.24
N PHE A 194 14.50 13.10 1.67
CA PHE A 194 13.50 14.05 2.15
C PHE A 194 12.55 13.42 3.20
N PRO A 195 11.99 14.24 4.12
CA PRO A 195 11.02 13.78 5.10
C PRO A 195 9.75 13.19 4.46
N TYR A 196 9.22 12.13 5.08
CA TYR A 196 8.00 11.42 4.66
C TYR A 196 6.83 12.37 4.33
N ARG A 197 6.59 13.37 5.19
CA ARG A 197 5.47 14.31 5.09
C ARG A 197 5.37 15.00 3.72
N TYR A 198 6.50 15.44 3.17
CA TYR A 198 6.50 16.11 1.86
C TYR A 198 6.40 15.10 0.72
N MET A 199 7.11 14.00 0.86
CA MET A 199 7.18 12.99 -0.18
C MET A 199 5.84 12.28 -0.40
N ILE A 200 5.07 12.02 0.66
CA ILE A 200 3.76 11.39 0.52
C ILE A 200 2.78 12.26 -0.29
N VAL A 201 2.75 13.57 -0.03
CA VAL A 201 1.88 14.51 -0.75
C VAL A 201 2.27 14.56 -2.24
N ILE A 202 3.57 14.70 -2.52
CA ILE A 202 4.07 14.70 -3.90
C ILE A 202 3.70 13.40 -4.62
N THR A 203 3.91 12.25 -3.97
CA THR A 203 3.65 10.94 -4.56
C THR A 203 2.16 10.71 -4.77
N LEU A 204 1.27 11.18 -3.89
CA LEU A 204 -0.17 11.11 -4.06
C LEU A 204 -0.66 11.98 -5.24
N ILE A 205 -0.15 13.19 -5.39
CA ILE A 205 -0.48 14.04 -6.56
C ILE A 205 -0.03 13.34 -7.84
N LEU A 206 1.17 12.78 -7.84
CA LEU A 206 1.70 12.04 -8.99
C LEU A 206 0.96 10.72 -9.24
N SER A 207 0.40 10.06 -8.21
CA SER A 207 -0.41 8.85 -8.40
C SER A 207 -1.67 9.14 -9.21
N THR A 208 -2.35 10.25 -8.90
CA THR A 208 -3.52 10.72 -9.67
C THR A 208 -3.14 11.01 -11.12
N GLY A 209 -2.01 11.69 -11.34
CA GLY A 209 -1.47 11.92 -12.69
C GLY A 209 -1.13 10.62 -13.43
N THR A 210 -0.57 9.64 -12.72
CA THR A 210 -0.27 8.31 -13.27
C THR A 210 -1.54 7.61 -13.73
N ALA A 211 -2.58 7.56 -12.89
CA ALA A 211 -3.86 6.93 -13.24
C ALA A 211 -4.47 7.57 -14.51
N PHE A 212 -4.48 8.90 -14.57
CA PHE A 212 -4.96 9.63 -15.74
C PHE A 212 -4.14 9.31 -17.00
N LEU A 213 -2.81 9.33 -16.92
CA LEU A 213 -1.92 9.04 -18.06
C LEU A 213 -2.04 7.60 -18.52
N VAL A 214 -2.16 6.64 -17.63
CA VAL A 214 -2.30 5.22 -17.98
C VAL A 214 -3.62 4.97 -18.72
N ILE A 215 -4.74 5.51 -18.21
CA ILE A 215 -6.05 5.39 -18.86
C ILE A 215 -6.04 6.09 -20.23
N THR A 216 -5.53 7.32 -20.30
CA THR A 216 -5.42 8.07 -21.56
C THR A 216 -4.56 7.32 -22.57
N THR A 217 -3.46 6.73 -22.12
CA THR A 217 -2.58 5.92 -22.97
C THR A 217 -3.32 4.71 -23.53
N GLY A 218 -4.08 4.01 -22.69
CA GLY A 218 -4.92 2.89 -23.13
C GLY A 218 -5.93 3.30 -24.22
N ILE A 219 -6.69 4.37 -23.97
CA ILE A 219 -7.71 4.88 -24.90
C ILE A 219 -7.09 5.35 -26.22
N CYS A 220 -6.00 6.12 -26.17
CA CYS A 220 -5.32 6.62 -27.37
C CYS A 220 -4.75 5.48 -28.23
N ASN A 221 -4.13 4.48 -27.62
CA ASN A 221 -3.61 3.32 -28.35
C ASN A 221 -4.73 2.42 -28.89
N TRP A 222 -5.85 2.29 -28.18
CA TRP A 222 -7.04 1.60 -28.69
C TRP A 222 -7.58 2.29 -29.95
N ARG A 223 -7.76 3.62 -29.91
CA ARG A 223 -8.18 4.40 -31.07
C ARG A 223 -7.20 4.35 -32.23
N ALA A 224 -5.91 4.18 -31.97
CA ALA A 224 -4.87 3.99 -32.98
C ALA A 224 -4.82 2.57 -33.57
N GLY A 225 -5.77 1.68 -33.22
CA GLY A 225 -5.92 0.34 -33.79
C GLY A 225 -5.30 -0.81 -32.98
N ASN A 226 -4.74 -0.54 -31.80
CA ASN A 226 -4.23 -1.59 -30.92
C ASN A 226 -5.39 -2.33 -30.23
N ARG A 227 -5.70 -3.55 -30.71
CA ARG A 227 -6.82 -4.36 -30.16
C ARG A 227 -6.58 -4.82 -28.72
N ALA A 228 -5.34 -5.02 -28.30
CA ALA A 228 -5.01 -5.40 -26.94
C ALA A 228 -5.31 -4.28 -25.92
N ALA A 229 -5.24 -3.02 -26.36
CA ALA A 229 -5.48 -1.86 -25.51
C ALA A 229 -6.90 -1.81 -24.91
N ARG A 230 -7.90 -2.41 -25.56
CA ARG A 230 -9.28 -2.47 -25.04
C ARG A 230 -9.35 -3.26 -23.71
N PHE A 231 -8.70 -4.41 -23.64
CA PHE A 231 -8.67 -5.24 -22.42
C PHE A 231 -7.91 -4.54 -21.30
N PHE A 232 -6.83 -3.85 -21.65
CA PHE A 232 -6.08 -3.01 -20.72
C PHE A 232 -6.97 -1.92 -20.12
N VAL A 233 -7.72 -1.17 -20.93
CA VAL A 233 -8.62 -0.11 -20.45
C VAL A 233 -9.72 -0.68 -19.55
N TYR A 234 -10.35 -1.80 -19.92
CA TYR A 234 -11.37 -2.45 -19.09
C TYR A 234 -10.83 -2.88 -17.73
N SER A 235 -9.62 -3.47 -17.69
CA SER A 235 -8.97 -3.88 -16.45
C SER A 235 -8.68 -2.70 -15.52
N TRP A 236 -8.21 -1.57 -16.07
CA TRP A 236 -7.94 -0.36 -15.29
C TRP A 236 -9.21 0.34 -14.80
N ILE A 237 -10.28 0.36 -15.62
CA ILE A 237 -11.59 0.88 -15.20
C ILE A 237 -12.16 0.03 -14.06
N LEU A 238 -12.08 -1.30 -14.18
CA LEU A 238 -12.55 -2.22 -13.13
C LEU A 238 -11.78 -2.01 -11.82
N LEU A 239 -10.44 -1.87 -11.90
CA LEU A 239 -9.61 -1.59 -10.73
C LEU A 239 -9.99 -0.25 -10.08
N ALA A 240 -10.15 0.80 -10.88
CA ALA A 240 -10.59 2.11 -10.38
C ALA A 240 -11.97 2.04 -9.72
N ALA A 241 -12.91 1.31 -10.32
CA ALA A 241 -14.25 1.12 -9.75
C ALA A 241 -14.19 0.37 -8.40
N MET A 242 -13.34 -0.67 -8.29
CA MET A 242 -13.15 -1.38 -7.02
C MET A 242 -12.54 -0.50 -5.93
N VAL A 243 -11.56 0.35 -6.26
CA VAL A 243 -10.99 1.31 -5.32
C VAL A 243 -12.05 2.29 -4.83
N ILE A 244 -12.85 2.85 -5.73
CA ILE A 244 -13.93 3.78 -5.37
C ILE A 244 -14.97 3.10 -4.47
N LEU A 245 -15.38 1.88 -4.78
CA LEU A 245 -16.32 1.12 -3.93
C LEU A 245 -15.74 0.86 -2.54
N TYR A 246 -14.46 0.50 -2.46
CA TYR A 246 -13.78 0.33 -1.18
C TYR A 246 -13.74 1.64 -0.37
N ASP A 247 -13.39 2.76 -1.00
CA ASP A 247 -13.36 4.07 -0.33
C ASP A 247 -14.76 4.48 0.17
N LEU A 248 -15.80 4.24 -0.64
CA LEU A 248 -17.19 4.51 -0.23
C LEU A 248 -17.63 3.64 0.95
N SER A 249 -17.20 2.37 1.00
CA SER A 249 -17.50 1.48 2.12
C SER A 249 -16.81 1.95 3.41
N GLN A 250 -15.59 2.50 3.32
CA GLN A 250 -14.87 3.06 4.49
C GLN A 250 -15.53 4.34 5.03
N LEU A 251 -16.18 5.12 4.16
CA LEU A 251 -16.94 6.32 4.55
C LEU A 251 -18.32 6.00 5.13
N SER A 252 -18.68 4.72 5.29
CA SER A 252 -20.01 4.27 5.76
C SER A 252 -21.17 4.84 4.96
N ILE A 253 -20.96 5.06 3.64
CA ILE A 253 -21.98 5.58 2.73
C ILE A 253 -22.77 4.44 2.08
N ILE A 254 -22.20 3.23 2.14
CA ILE A 254 -22.82 1.97 1.67
C ILE A 254 -22.65 0.91 2.76
#